data_ed21083662146d060f68d3ba33f79af4
#
_entry.id   ed21083662146d060f68d3ba33f79af4
#
_cell.length_a   1.000
_cell.length_b   1.000
_cell.length_c   1.000
_cell.angle_alpha   90.00
_cell.angle_beta   90.00
_cell.angle_gamma   90.00
#
_symmetry.space_group_name_H-M   'P 1'
#
loop_
_entity.id
_entity.type
_entity.pdbx_description
1 polymer ?
#
loop_
_entity_poly.entity_id
_entity_poly.type
_entity_poly.pdbx_seq_one_letter_code
_entity_poly.pdbx_strand_id
1 'polypeptide(L)'
;MTRREPAPGVARDVAAEGDVNLSPRRREWEAAHVGPATRALLDEDSRYFLHQSLSTPCMNALVSAAGIWLTDVEGRRFMDFHGNSVHQVGHGHPRVVAAVKQALDTLPFSPRRFTNDYAVTLARRLIERAPGDLSRLLFAPGGAEAIGMALKLARLATGRHKTISMWDAFHGASLDAISIGGEALFRRDMGPLLPGTEHVQPCDPRACHFGCGGSCDARCADYVEYVLGREEDVAAVVVETIRSTDVQVPPRAYYEKLRAACDRHGALLILDEIPIALGRTGTMFAFEHYGIVPDMVVLGKGLGGGVFPMAALIAREGLDVAADRALGHYTHEKSSLGCAAALATLDVIDDERLCERAQRLGERALARLRDMQRRLPVVADVRGIGLLLGVELVDPATRAPARDVAERVLYECLAN
;
A
#
# COMPACT_ATOMS: atom_id res chain seq x y z
N MET A 1 32.31 11.82 9.03
CA MET A 1 31.09 12.35 9.66
C MET A 1 30.70 11.40 10.77
N THR A 2 30.90 11.82 12.01
CA THR A 2 30.56 11.04 13.20
C THR A 2 29.04 10.99 13.32
N ARG A 3 28.47 9.77 13.34
CA ARG A 3 27.06 9.56 13.69
C ARG A 3 26.80 10.21 15.04
N ARG A 4 25.85 11.16 15.11
CA ARG A 4 25.34 11.60 16.40
C ARG A 4 24.67 10.42 17.08
N GLU A 5 25.28 9.92 18.15
CA GLU A 5 24.61 8.98 19.04
C GLU A 5 23.35 9.65 19.61
N PRO A 6 22.20 8.96 19.64
CA PRO A 6 21.02 9.50 20.28
C PRO A 6 21.32 9.76 21.75
N ALA A 7 20.78 10.83 22.30
CA ALA A 7 20.92 11.16 23.72
C ALA A 7 20.51 9.95 24.57
N PRO A 8 21.30 9.59 25.59
CA PRO A 8 20.98 8.45 26.44
C PRO A 8 19.65 8.70 27.17
N GLY A 9 18.69 7.77 27.00
CA GLY A 9 17.38 7.80 27.67
C GLY A 9 16.16 8.01 26.79
N VAL A 10 16.30 8.31 25.51
CA VAL A 10 15.17 8.28 24.56
C VAL A 10 15.07 6.85 24.04
N ALA A 11 14.13 6.06 24.58
CA ALA A 11 13.72 4.82 23.94
C ALA A 11 13.37 5.17 22.47
N ARG A 12 14.02 4.54 21.49
CA ARG A 12 13.60 4.64 20.10
C ARG A 12 12.14 4.23 20.06
N ASP A 13 11.26 5.17 19.78
CA ASP A 13 9.88 4.84 19.51
C ASP A 13 9.88 3.82 18.37
N VAL A 14 9.32 2.64 18.63
CA VAL A 14 9.10 1.61 17.60
C VAL A 14 8.09 2.20 16.64
N ALA A 15 8.58 2.80 15.55
CA ALA A 15 7.77 3.57 14.62
C ALA A 15 7.35 2.74 13.41
N ALA A 16 7.91 1.53 13.24
CA ALA A 16 7.68 0.69 12.08
C ALA A 16 7.64 -0.81 12.44
N GLU A 17 6.98 -1.60 11.61
CA GLU A 17 6.87 -3.05 11.82
C GLU A 17 8.22 -3.77 11.86
N GLY A 18 9.22 -3.30 11.10
CA GLY A 18 10.56 -3.89 11.07
C GLY A 18 11.35 -3.70 12.36
N ASP A 19 10.97 -2.77 13.22
CA ASP A 19 11.67 -2.53 14.49
C ASP A 19 11.50 -3.69 15.46
N VAL A 20 10.43 -4.47 15.34
CA VAL A 20 10.22 -5.69 16.15
C VAL A 20 11.27 -6.77 15.85
N ASN A 21 11.92 -6.75 14.69
CA ASN A 21 12.98 -7.68 14.35
C ASN A 21 14.27 -7.47 15.18
N LEU A 22 14.39 -6.34 15.88
CA LEU A 22 15.53 -6.01 16.74
C LEU A 22 15.23 -6.11 18.24
N SER A 23 14.00 -6.47 18.60
CA SER A 23 13.53 -6.48 19.99
C SER A 23 14.15 -7.59 20.83
N PRO A 24 14.08 -7.50 22.18
CA PRO A 24 14.43 -8.61 23.05
C PRO A 24 13.60 -9.88 22.78
N ARG A 25 12.30 -9.72 22.48
CA ARG A 25 11.40 -10.83 22.18
C ARG A 25 11.78 -11.53 20.87
N ARG A 26 12.24 -10.79 19.87
CA ARG A 26 12.84 -11.37 18.67
C ARG A 26 13.98 -12.31 19.00
N ARG A 27 14.91 -11.89 19.85
CA ARG A 27 16.06 -12.71 20.23
C ARG A 27 15.67 -13.99 20.96
N GLU A 28 14.66 -13.92 21.84
CA GLU A 28 14.10 -15.08 22.52
C GLU A 28 13.46 -16.06 21.52
N TRP A 29 12.63 -15.53 20.63
CA TRP A 29 11.98 -16.33 19.59
C TRP A 29 13.02 -16.97 18.65
N GLU A 30 14.02 -16.23 18.23
CA GLU A 30 15.09 -16.67 17.35
C GLU A 30 15.90 -17.81 18.02
N ALA A 31 16.24 -17.68 19.28
CA ALA A 31 16.96 -18.72 20.02
C ALA A 31 16.18 -20.04 20.10
N ALA A 32 14.85 -19.97 20.17
CA ALA A 32 13.98 -21.13 20.29
C ALA A 32 13.57 -21.75 18.93
N HIS A 33 13.48 -20.96 17.86
CA HIS A 33 12.81 -21.36 16.62
C HIS A 33 13.67 -21.27 15.34
N VAL A 34 14.79 -20.53 15.37
CA VAL A 34 15.67 -20.40 14.19
C VAL A 34 16.71 -21.51 14.18
N GLY A 35 16.59 -22.42 13.21
CA GLY A 35 17.54 -23.52 13.03
C GLY A 35 18.85 -23.10 12.36
N PRO A 36 19.81 -24.05 12.23
CA PRO A 36 21.14 -23.74 11.71
C PRO A 36 21.15 -23.25 10.24
N ALA A 37 20.27 -23.81 9.40
CA ALA A 37 20.21 -23.42 7.98
C ALA A 37 19.68 -21.98 7.82
N THR A 38 18.61 -21.64 8.55
CA THR A 38 18.09 -20.28 8.60
C THR A 38 19.13 -19.30 9.12
N ARG A 39 19.82 -19.64 10.21
CA ARG A 39 20.86 -18.79 10.82
C ARG A 39 22.00 -18.51 9.83
N ALA A 40 22.49 -19.54 9.14
CA ALA A 40 23.54 -19.38 8.15
C ALA A 40 23.14 -18.40 7.04
N LEU A 41 21.91 -18.48 6.51
CA LEU A 41 21.42 -17.54 5.51
C LEU A 41 21.23 -16.13 6.04
N LEU A 42 20.73 -15.96 7.27
CA LEU A 42 20.58 -14.63 7.89
C LEU A 42 21.95 -13.97 8.14
N ASP A 43 22.96 -14.76 8.52
CA ASP A 43 24.34 -14.28 8.70
C ASP A 43 24.96 -13.84 7.36
N GLU A 44 24.70 -14.56 6.28
CA GLU A 44 25.13 -14.17 4.93
C GLU A 44 24.39 -12.95 4.42
N ASP A 45 23.07 -12.88 4.60
CA ASP A 45 22.25 -11.70 4.27
C ASP A 45 22.81 -10.45 4.95
N SER A 46 23.04 -10.52 6.25
CA SER A 46 23.63 -9.43 7.04
C SER A 46 25.03 -9.02 6.56
N ARG A 47 25.78 -9.92 5.94
CA ARG A 47 27.15 -9.66 5.42
C ARG A 47 27.14 -8.93 4.09
N TYR A 48 26.18 -9.23 3.22
CA TYR A 48 26.19 -8.77 1.82
C TYR A 48 25.23 -7.63 1.54
N PHE A 49 24.17 -7.48 2.31
CA PHE A 49 23.19 -6.41 2.09
C PHE A 49 23.47 -5.20 2.98
N LEU A 50 23.17 -4.02 2.46
CA LEU A 50 23.15 -2.81 3.29
C LEU A 50 22.04 -2.92 4.32
N HIS A 51 22.35 -2.62 5.58
CA HIS A 51 21.37 -2.63 6.66
C HIS A 51 20.44 -1.43 6.54
N GLN A 52 19.16 -1.71 6.48
CA GLN A 52 18.10 -0.70 6.48
C GLN A 52 16.92 -1.18 7.35
N SER A 53 16.14 -0.24 7.85
CA SER A 53 14.90 -0.56 8.59
C SER A 53 13.95 -1.37 7.71
N LEU A 54 13.11 -2.22 8.32
CA LEU A 54 12.10 -3.09 7.70
C LEU A 54 12.64 -4.31 6.95
N SER A 55 13.89 -4.37 6.56
CA SER A 55 14.42 -5.47 5.75
C SER A 55 15.66 -6.15 6.31
N THR A 56 16.50 -5.47 7.09
CA THR A 56 17.73 -6.08 7.63
C THR A 56 17.91 -5.72 9.11
N PRO A 57 17.97 -6.69 10.03
CA PRO A 57 17.99 -8.13 9.80
C PRO A 57 16.63 -8.70 9.36
N CYS A 58 16.66 -9.71 8.51
CA CYS A 58 15.46 -10.42 8.07
C CYS A 58 14.86 -11.26 9.20
N MET A 59 13.56 -11.52 9.13
CA MET A 59 12.85 -12.30 10.14
C MET A 59 13.15 -13.80 10.06
N ASN A 60 13.19 -14.34 8.83
CA ASN A 60 13.35 -15.75 8.53
C ASN A 60 13.88 -15.94 7.12
N ALA A 61 14.24 -17.16 6.73
CA ALA A 61 14.69 -17.52 5.39
C ALA A 61 13.67 -18.46 4.74
N LEU A 62 13.07 -18.01 3.63
CA LEU A 62 12.03 -18.74 2.92
C LEU A 62 12.62 -19.53 1.74
N VAL A 63 12.07 -20.73 1.49
CA VAL A 63 12.43 -21.60 0.35
C VAL A 63 11.29 -21.75 -0.65
N SER A 64 10.05 -21.65 -0.22
CA SER A 64 8.90 -21.74 -1.12
C SER A 64 7.67 -21.01 -0.58
N ALA A 65 6.76 -20.69 -1.50
CA ALA A 65 5.46 -20.10 -1.18
C ALA A 65 4.39 -20.67 -2.13
N ALA A 66 3.20 -21.02 -1.60
CA ALA A 66 2.08 -21.52 -2.39
C ALA A 66 0.74 -21.22 -1.71
N GLY A 67 -0.19 -20.58 -2.42
CA GLY A 67 -1.49 -20.19 -1.89
C GLY A 67 -1.33 -19.23 -0.70
N ILE A 68 -1.75 -19.65 0.49
CA ILE A 68 -1.61 -18.87 1.73
C ILE A 68 -0.35 -19.26 2.54
N TRP A 69 0.44 -20.20 2.06
CA TRP A 69 1.52 -20.80 2.82
C TRP A 69 2.88 -20.31 2.37
N LEU A 70 3.70 -19.92 3.34
CA LEU A 70 5.14 -19.74 3.21
C LEU A 70 5.83 -20.95 3.86
N THR A 71 6.93 -21.41 3.30
CA THR A 71 7.76 -22.47 3.87
C THR A 71 9.17 -21.96 4.05
N ASP A 72 9.74 -22.10 5.23
CA ASP A 72 11.12 -21.75 5.50
C ASP A 72 12.09 -22.88 5.12
N VAL A 73 13.39 -22.57 5.20
CA VAL A 73 14.46 -23.53 4.86
C VAL A 73 14.55 -24.71 5.82
N GLU A 74 13.93 -24.62 6.99
CA GLU A 74 13.82 -25.73 7.96
C GLU A 74 12.57 -26.57 7.72
N GLY A 75 11.76 -26.24 6.70
CA GLY A 75 10.53 -26.97 6.34
C GLY A 75 9.29 -26.57 7.17
N ARG A 76 9.38 -25.56 8.02
CA ARG A 76 8.21 -25.05 8.75
C ARG A 76 7.31 -24.25 7.84
N ARG A 77 6.01 -24.31 8.07
CA ARG A 77 5.01 -23.64 7.25
C ARG A 77 4.30 -22.55 8.07
N PHE A 78 4.11 -21.40 7.45
CA PHE A 78 3.40 -20.25 8.02
C PHE A 78 2.25 -19.86 7.12
N MET A 79 1.10 -19.51 7.70
CA MET A 79 0.04 -18.82 6.96
C MET A 79 0.40 -17.34 6.83
N ASP A 80 0.44 -16.85 5.61
CA ASP A 80 0.73 -15.44 5.35
C ASP A 80 -0.54 -14.59 5.33
N PHE A 81 -0.72 -13.78 6.36
CA PHE A 81 -1.81 -12.82 6.47
C PHE A 81 -1.42 -11.40 6.03
N HIS A 82 -0.15 -11.16 5.70
CA HIS A 82 0.36 -9.86 5.34
C HIS A 82 0.77 -9.77 3.86
N GLY A 83 1.73 -10.62 3.42
CA GLY A 83 2.20 -10.75 2.05
C GLY A 83 2.60 -9.46 1.35
N ASN A 84 2.97 -8.42 2.09
CA ASN A 84 3.21 -7.07 1.59
C ASN A 84 2.11 -6.60 0.62
N SER A 85 0.88 -7.09 0.79
CA SER A 85 -0.29 -6.80 -0.06
C SER A 85 -0.12 -7.21 -1.53
N VAL A 86 0.69 -8.22 -1.86
CA VAL A 86 0.88 -8.69 -3.25
C VAL A 86 0.06 -9.94 -3.59
N HIS A 87 -0.48 -10.64 -2.61
CA HIS A 87 -1.06 -11.99 -2.71
C HIS A 87 -2.59 -11.99 -2.83
N GLN A 88 -3.17 -11.11 -3.66
CA GLN A 88 -4.62 -11.09 -3.91
C GLN A 88 -5.15 -12.43 -4.42
N VAL A 89 -4.36 -13.14 -5.21
CA VAL A 89 -4.68 -14.48 -5.74
C VAL A 89 -3.90 -15.60 -5.05
N GLY A 90 -3.21 -15.28 -3.94
CA GLY A 90 -2.30 -16.22 -3.26
C GLY A 90 -0.92 -16.28 -3.90
N HIS A 91 0.03 -16.89 -3.19
CA HIS A 91 1.39 -17.06 -3.67
C HIS A 91 1.46 -18.11 -4.79
N GLY A 92 2.20 -17.78 -5.87
CA GLY A 92 2.51 -18.74 -6.93
C GLY A 92 1.29 -19.34 -7.61
N HIS A 93 0.22 -18.56 -7.82
CA HIS A 93 -1.01 -19.08 -8.44
C HIS A 93 -0.69 -19.76 -9.79
N PRO A 94 -1.11 -21.04 -10.04
CA PRO A 94 -0.67 -21.80 -11.21
C PRO A 94 -0.96 -21.13 -12.55
N ARG A 95 -2.12 -20.47 -12.70
CA ARG A 95 -2.47 -19.74 -13.93
C ARG A 95 -1.56 -18.56 -14.18
N VAL A 96 -1.19 -17.78 -13.12
CA VAL A 96 -0.29 -16.64 -13.23
C VAL A 96 1.12 -17.10 -13.60
N VAL A 97 1.62 -18.16 -12.93
CA VAL A 97 2.93 -18.75 -13.24
C VAL A 97 2.98 -19.27 -14.67
N ALA A 98 1.92 -19.98 -15.13
CA ALA A 98 1.85 -20.49 -16.51
C ALA A 98 1.86 -19.36 -17.54
N ALA A 99 1.10 -18.28 -17.31
CA ALA A 99 1.06 -17.13 -18.22
C ALA A 99 2.44 -16.44 -18.34
N VAL A 100 3.16 -16.28 -17.23
CA VAL A 100 4.52 -15.73 -17.25
C VAL A 100 5.49 -16.64 -18.01
N LYS A 101 5.43 -17.96 -17.80
CA LYS A 101 6.25 -18.93 -18.53
C LYS A 101 5.99 -18.87 -20.04
N GLN A 102 4.72 -18.81 -20.44
CA GLN A 102 4.35 -18.66 -21.85
C GLN A 102 4.88 -17.33 -22.44
N ALA A 103 4.77 -16.24 -21.72
CA ALA A 103 5.30 -14.95 -22.17
C ALA A 103 6.84 -14.96 -22.28
N LEU A 104 7.54 -15.69 -21.39
CA LEU A 104 8.98 -15.90 -21.49
C LEU A 104 9.38 -16.63 -22.79
N ASP A 105 8.61 -17.64 -23.17
CA ASP A 105 8.87 -18.41 -24.39
C ASP A 105 8.56 -17.64 -25.68
N THR A 106 7.66 -16.65 -25.64
CA THR A 106 7.16 -15.94 -26.84
C THR A 106 7.72 -14.54 -26.99
N LEU A 107 7.68 -13.71 -25.94
CA LEU A 107 8.10 -12.32 -25.96
C LEU A 107 8.67 -11.92 -24.58
N PRO A 108 9.90 -12.32 -24.24
CA PRO A 108 10.48 -12.07 -22.92
C PRO A 108 10.70 -10.57 -22.62
N PHE A 109 10.90 -9.77 -23.67
CA PHE A 109 11.07 -8.33 -23.57
C PHE A 109 10.50 -7.62 -24.79
N SER A 110 9.78 -6.53 -24.57
CA SER A 110 9.32 -5.63 -25.62
C SER A 110 10.00 -4.27 -25.47
N PRO A 111 10.84 -3.86 -26.43
CA PRO A 111 11.46 -2.54 -26.39
C PRO A 111 10.37 -1.46 -26.40
N ARG A 112 10.54 -0.43 -25.63
CA ARG A 112 9.55 0.64 -25.34
C ARG A 112 8.93 1.32 -26.57
N ARG A 113 9.66 1.36 -27.69
CA ARG A 113 9.16 1.93 -28.97
C ARG A 113 8.18 1.02 -29.70
N PHE A 114 8.02 -0.22 -29.20
CA PHE A 114 7.07 -1.19 -29.76
C PHE A 114 5.92 -1.37 -28.79
N THR A 115 4.76 -1.64 -29.33
CA THR A 115 3.63 -2.15 -28.52
C THR A 115 3.61 -3.67 -28.59
N ASN A 116 2.84 -4.27 -27.68
CA ASN A 116 2.60 -5.70 -27.68
C ASN A 116 1.17 -6.01 -27.23
N ASP A 117 0.67 -7.17 -27.62
CA ASP A 117 -0.70 -7.58 -27.36
C ASP A 117 -1.03 -7.69 -25.88
N TYR A 118 -0.09 -8.21 -25.07
CA TYR A 118 -0.28 -8.30 -23.61
C TYR A 118 -0.56 -6.93 -22.98
N ALA A 119 0.23 -5.91 -23.36
CA ALA A 119 0.10 -4.57 -22.80
C ALA A 119 -1.21 -3.90 -23.25
N VAL A 120 -1.57 -4.00 -24.53
CA VAL A 120 -2.82 -3.41 -25.06
C VAL A 120 -4.05 -4.11 -24.46
N THR A 121 -4.03 -5.43 -24.36
CA THR A 121 -5.13 -6.21 -23.77
C THR A 121 -5.29 -5.91 -22.29
N LEU A 122 -4.20 -5.82 -21.54
CA LEU A 122 -4.27 -5.45 -20.11
C LEU A 122 -4.80 -4.03 -19.94
N ALA A 123 -4.31 -3.07 -20.73
CA ALA A 123 -4.78 -1.69 -20.70
C ALA A 123 -6.30 -1.62 -20.90
N ARG A 124 -6.80 -2.23 -21.97
CA ARG A 124 -8.24 -2.30 -22.26
C ARG A 124 -9.01 -2.93 -21.09
N ARG A 125 -8.57 -4.07 -20.56
CA ARG A 125 -9.27 -4.77 -19.46
C ARG A 125 -9.30 -3.99 -18.15
N LEU A 126 -8.26 -3.22 -17.82
CA LEU A 126 -8.25 -2.35 -16.65
C LEU A 126 -9.21 -1.16 -16.83
N ILE A 127 -9.19 -0.54 -18.00
CA ILE A 127 -10.09 0.58 -18.33
C ILE A 127 -11.57 0.15 -18.34
N GLU A 128 -11.90 -1.02 -18.92
CA GLU A 128 -13.26 -1.56 -18.93
C GLU A 128 -13.82 -1.80 -17.52
N ARG A 129 -12.96 -1.95 -16.51
CA ARG A 129 -13.34 -2.11 -15.09
C ARG A 129 -13.34 -0.81 -14.30
N ALA A 130 -12.66 0.22 -14.81
CA ALA A 130 -12.54 1.49 -14.12
C ALA A 130 -13.85 2.29 -14.22
N PRO A 131 -14.40 2.78 -13.11
CA PRO A 131 -15.63 3.57 -13.13
C PRO A 131 -15.44 4.95 -13.76
N GLY A 132 -16.53 5.49 -14.28
CA GLY A 132 -16.61 6.86 -14.81
C GLY A 132 -15.82 7.06 -16.09
N ASP A 133 -15.03 8.12 -16.16
CA ASP A 133 -14.24 8.54 -17.31
C ASP A 133 -12.73 8.23 -17.18
N LEU A 134 -12.37 7.34 -16.29
CA LEU A 134 -11.02 6.79 -16.16
C LEU A 134 -10.70 5.92 -17.38
N SER A 135 -10.04 6.47 -18.41
CA SER A 135 -9.94 5.85 -19.73
C SER A 135 -8.54 5.87 -20.35
N ARG A 136 -7.54 6.42 -19.66
CA ARG A 136 -6.13 6.44 -20.08
C ARG A 136 -5.26 5.82 -19.02
N LEU A 137 -4.20 5.12 -19.41
CA LEU A 137 -3.28 4.56 -18.44
C LEU A 137 -1.82 4.57 -18.90
N LEU A 138 -0.93 4.53 -17.92
CA LEU A 138 0.49 4.25 -18.08
C LEU A 138 0.89 3.12 -17.15
N PHE A 139 1.70 2.18 -17.63
CA PHE A 139 2.32 1.18 -16.78
C PHE A 139 3.65 1.68 -16.22
N ALA A 140 4.03 1.15 -15.06
CA ALA A 140 5.29 1.39 -14.40
C ALA A 140 5.84 0.09 -13.79
N PRO A 141 7.16 -0.03 -13.57
CA PRO A 141 7.73 -1.21 -12.93
C PRO A 141 7.38 -1.33 -11.44
N GLY A 142 6.99 -0.24 -10.79
CA GLY A 142 6.61 -0.22 -9.39
C GLY A 142 5.72 0.94 -9.00
N GLY A 143 5.17 0.87 -7.79
CA GLY A 143 4.21 1.86 -7.28
C GLY A 143 4.82 3.26 -7.11
N ALA A 144 6.05 3.35 -6.61
CA ALA A 144 6.72 4.64 -6.42
C ALA A 144 6.89 5.39 -7.75
N GLU A 145 7.28 4.67 -8.82
CA GLU A 145 7.39 5.24 -10.15
C GLU A 145 6.04 5.70 -10.71
N ALA A 146 4.96 4.93 -10.46
CA ALA A 146 3.61 5.31 -10.88
C ALA A 146 3.13 6.56 -10.13
N ILE A 147 3.42 6.71 -8.85
CA ILE A 147 3.18 7.94 -8.07
C ILE A 147 3.96 9.11 -8.66
N GLY A 148 5.25 8.93 -8.96
CA GLY A 148 6.05 9.98 -9.60
C GLY A 148 5.51 10.40 -10.98
N MET A 149 4.93 9.47 -11.75
CA MET A 149 4.23 9.78 -13.01
C MET A 149 2.94 10.57 -12.75
N ALA A 150 2.14 10.19 -11.75
CA ALA A 150 0.92 10.89 -11.37
C ALA A 150 1.19 12.35 -10.95
N LEU A 151 2.22 12.57 -10.14
CA LEU A 151 2.64 13.91 -9.73
C LEU A 151 3.06 14.80 -10.92
N LYS A 152 3.84 14.25 -11.83
CA LYS A 152 4.26 14.97 -13.04
C LYS A 152 3.08 15.29 -13.93
N LEU A 153 2.16 14.34 -14.13
CA LEU A 153 0.94 14.55 -14.91
C LEU A 153 0.06 15.62 -14.27
N ALA A 154 -0.13 15.58 -12.95
CA ALA A 154 -0.91 16.59 -12.24
C ALA A 154 -0.34 18.00 -12.42
N ARG A 155 0.98 18.17 -12.28
CA ARG A 155 1.65 19.46 -12.51
C ARG A 155 1.50 19.95 -13.93
N LEU A 156 1.65 19.07 -14.91
CA LEU A 156 1.52 19.41 -16.32
C LEU A 156 0.08 19.81 -16.67
N ALA A 157 -0.91 19.05 -16.22
CA ALA A 157 -2.31 19.27 -16.53
C ALA A 157 -2.88 20.55 -15.88
N THR A 158 -2.42 20.91 -14.69
CA THR A 158 -2.92 22.05 -13.95
C THR A 158 -2.07 23.33 -14.11
N GLY A 159 -0.82 23.20 -14.55
CA GLY A 159 0.16 24.28 -14.53
C GLY A 159 0.60 24.68 -13.12
N ARG A 160 0.20 23.95 -12.11
CA ARG A 160 0.49 24.19 -10.69
C ARG A 160 1.55 23.19 -10.19
N HIS A 161 2.14 23.42 -9.01
CA HIS A 161 3.26 22.58 -8.57
C HIS A 161 3.12 22.02 -7.16
N LYS A 162 2.28 22.58 -6.29
CA LYS A 162 2.08 22.10 -4.93
C LYS A 162 1.22 20.84 -4.88
N THR A 163 1.38 20.09 -3.80
CA THR A 163 0.63 18.88 -3.52
C THR A 163 0.17 18.92 -2.07
N ILE A 164 -1.07 18.53 -1.80
CA ILE A 164 -1.53 18.23 -0.45
C ILE A 164 -1.47 16.71 -0.26
N SER A 165 -0.94 16.25 0.87
CA SER A 165 -0.93 14.85 1.26
C SER A 165 -1.17 14.72 2.77
N MET A 166 -1.29 13.48 3.26
CA MET A 166 -1.64 13.23 4.65
C MET A 166 -0.38 12.95 5.48
N TRP A 167 -0.36 13.40 6.73
CA TRP A 167 0.59 12.90 7.71
C TRP A 167 0.46 11.38 7.83
N ASP A 168 1.56 10.71 8.10
CA ASP A 168 1.69 9.26 8.22
C ASP A 168 1.36 8.46 6.93
N ALA A 169 1.10 9.11 5.80
CA ALA A 169 0.88 8.43 4.52
C ALA A 169 2.19 7.88 3.93
N PHE A 170 2.08 6.73 3.25
CA PHE A 170 3.19 6.11 2.53
C PHE A 170 2.83 5.89 1.05
N HIS A 171 3.57 6.54 0.16
CA HIS A 171 3.37 6.49 -1.28
C HIS A 171 4.55 5.88 -2.05
N GLY A 172 5.52 5.33 -1.35
CA GLY A 172 6.76 4.76 -1.90
C GLY A 172 8.00 5.34 -1.24
N ALA A 173 9.16 4.76 -1.56
CA ALA A 173 10.44 5.11 -0.95
C ALA A 173 11.39 5.87 -1.88
N SER A 174 10.97 6.24 -3.10
CA SER A 174 11.73 7.16 -3.95
C SER A 174 11.69 8.58 -3.39
N LEU A 175 12.65 9.44 -3.76
CA LEU A 175 12.77 10.77 -3.16
C LEU A 175 11.53 11.65 -3.38
N ASP A 176 10.87 11.55 -4.51
CA ASP A 176 9.61 12.23 -4.81
C ASP A 176 8.45 11.66 -3.98
N ALA A 177 8.35 10.33 -3.86
CA ALA A 177 7.30 9.68 -3.07
C ALA A 177 7.43 9.97 -1.57
N ILE A 178 8.64 9.95 -0.99
CA ILE A 178 8.83 10.32 0.42
C ILE A 178 8.64 11.83 0.66
N SER A 179 8.80 12.66 -0.36
CA SER A 179 8.55 14.10 -0.25
C SER A 179 7.07 14.42 -0.04
N ILE A 180 6.19 13.66 -0.68
CA ILE A 180 4.74 13.75 -0.47
C ILE A 180 4.24 12.85 0.65
N GLY A 181 4.96 11.77 0.98
CA GLY A 181 4.64 10.90 2.11
C GLY A 181 4.74 11.64 3.44
N GLY A 182 3.92 11.25 4.41
CA GLY A 182 3.88 11.85 5.75
C GLY A 182 4.58 11.02 6.83
N GLU A 183 4.92 9.76 6.53
CA GLU A 183 5.46 8.83 7.51
C GLU A 183 6.91 9.17 7.88
N ALA A 184 7.13 9.42 9.17
CA ALA A 184 8.39 9.92 9.70
C ALA A 184 9.58 8.96 9.47
N LEU A 185 9.33 7.64 9.44
CA LEU A 185 10.35 6.62 9.22
C LEU A 185 11.12 6.85 7.91
N PHE A 186 10.42 7.19 6.83
CA PHE A 186 11.01 7.35 5.50
C PHE A 186 11.55 8.77 5.26
N ARG A 187 11.18 9.73 6.09
CA ARG A 187 11.54 11.15 5.91
C ARG A 187 12.70 11.61 6.79
N ARG A 188 12.86 10.99 7.97
CA ARG A 188 13.87 11.40 8.95
C ARG A 188 15.28 11.26 8.36
N ASP A 189 16.04 12.35 8.41
CA ASP A 189 17.43 12.46 7.93
C ASP A 189 17.62 12.22 6.41
N MET A 190 16.52 12.22 5.61
CA MET A 190 16.56 12.05 4.15
C MET A 190 16.48 13.37 3.37
N GLY A 191 16.51 14.51 4.08
CA GLY A 191 16.41 15.83 3.44
C GLY A 191 17.68 16.34 2.76
N PRO A 192 17.55 17.40 1.94
CA PRO A 192 16.31 18.14 1.69
C PRO A 192 15.34 17.36 0.81
N LEU A 193 14.07 17.33 1.20
CA LEU A 193 12.99 16.77 0.39
C LEU A 193 12.55 17.77 -0.68
N LEU A 194 11.81 17.30 -1.69
CA LEU A 194 11.27 18.19 -2.72
C LEU A 194 10.28 19.19 -2.09
N PRO A 195 10.34 20.48 -2.46
CA PRO A 195 9.45 21.50 -1.92
C PRO A 195 8.03 21.39 -2.50
N GLY A 196 7.07 22.03 -1.82
CA GLY A 196 5.71 22.21 -2.30
C GLY A 196 4.76 21.09 -1.91
N THR A 197 5.00 20.41 -0.79
CA THR A 197 4.02 19.51 -0.19
C THR A 197 3.50 20.07 1.12
N GLU A 198 2.20 20.26 1.20
CA GLU A 198 1.47 20.59 2.41
C GLU A 198 0.91 19.32 3.03
N HIS A 199 1.28 19.03 4.27
CA HIS A 199 0.77 17.86 4.98
C HIS A 199 -0.39 18.25 5.88
N VAL A 200 -1.48 17.51 5.75
CA VAL A 200 -2.69 17.67 6.56
C VAL A 200 -2.97 16.42 7.38
N GLN A 201 -3.84 16.54 8.37
CA GLN A 201 -4.24 15.41 9.18
C GLN A 201 -5.02 14.38 8.33
N PRO A 202 -4.69 13.08 8.43
CA PRO A 202 -5.49 12.02 7.83
C PRO A 202 -6.87 11.92 8.48
N CYS A 203 -7.84 11.37 7.76
CA CYS A 203 -9.15 11.07 8.32
C CYS A 203 -9.09 9.80 9.18
N ASP A 204 -8.84 9.97 10.46
CA ASP A 204 -8.90 8.91 11.46
C ASP A 204 -9.91 9.28 12.56
N PRO A 205 -11.12 8.68 12.56
CA PRO A 205 -12.13 8.97 13.58
C PRO A 205 -11.69 8.63 15.02
N ARG A 206 -10.71 7.75 15.19
CA ARG A 206 -10.19 7.32 16.51
C ARG A 206 -9.24 8.34 17.14
N ALA A 207 -8.43 8.98 16.30
CA ALA A 207 -7.41 9.96 16.70
C ALA A 207 -7.66 11.33 16.07
N CYS A 208 -8.93 11.75 16.00
CA CYS A 208 -9.32 12.99 15.33
C CYS A 208 -8.96 14.22 16.16
N HIS A 209 -7.99 15.01 15.73
CA HIS A 209 -7.63 16.29 16.36
C HIS A 209 -8.72 17.37 16.22
N PHE A 210 -9.69 17.19 15.30
CA PHE A 210 -10.86 18.06 15.17
C PHE A 210 -11.99 17.71 16.13
N GLY A 211 -11.82 16.67 16.97
CA GLY A 211 -12.77 16.29 17.98
C GLY A 211 -14.10 15.76 17.45
N CYS A 212 -14.10 15.07 16.31
CA CYS A 212 -15.32 14.50 15.72
C CYS A 212 -16.02 13.48 16.65
N GLY A 213 -15.29 12.77 17.52
CA GLY A 213 -15.84 11.77 18.41
C GLY A 213 -16.46 10.58 17.66
N GLY A 214 -17.48 9.94 18.25
CA GLY A 214 -18.09 8.72 17.71
C GLY A 214 -18.89 8.89 16.40
N SER A 215 -19.23 10.11 16.00
CA SER A 215 -19.83 10.43 14.70
C SER A 215 -18.90 11.37 13.94
N CYS A 216 -18.13 10.81 13.00
CA CYS A 216 -17.20 11.62 12.21
C CYS A 216 -17.95 12.44 11.14
N ASP A 217 -17.94 13.76 11.28
CA ASP A 217 -18.49 14.72 10.32
C ASP A 217 -17.50 15.16 9.24
N ALA A 218 -16.33 14.53 9.21
CA ALA A 218 -15.26 14.74 8.22
C ALA A 218 -14.72 16.18 8.17
N ARG A 219 -14.55 16.85 9.33
CA ARG A 219 -13.92 18.20 9.42
C ARG A 219 -12.50 18.23 8.87
N CYS A 220 -11.82 17.10 8.85
CA CYS A 220 -10.51 16.98 8.22
C CYS A 220 -10.58 17.26 6.70
N ALA A 221 -11.68 16.92 6.01
CA ALA A 221 -11.88 17.30 4.62
C ALA A 221 -12.14 18.80 4.45
N ASP A 222 -12.88 19.41 5.38
CA ASP A 222 -13.10 20.88 5.39
C ASP A 222 -11.76 21.62 5.61
N TYR A 223 -10.84 21.03 6.40
CA TYR A 223 -9.50 21.58 6.56
C TYR A 223 -8.64 21.45 5.29
N VAL A 224 -8.76 20.34 4.54
CA VAL A 224 -8.13 20.23 3.22
C VAL A 224 -8.61 21.34 2.29
N GLU A 225 -9.92 21.60 2.27
CA GLU A 225 -10.49 22.70 1.48
C GLU A 225 -9.95 24.07 1.92
N TYR A 226 -9.82 24.30 3.23
CA TYR A 226 -9.21 25.53 3.74
C TYR A 226 -7.77 25.71 3.22
N VAL A 227 -6.95 24.64 3.22
CA VAL A 227 -5.57 24.69 2.71
C VAL A 227 -5.57 24.93 1.20
N LEU A 228 -6.43 24.27 0.42
CA LEU A 228 -6.61 24.50 -1.02
C LEU A 228 -6.87 25.98 -1.32
N GLY A 229 -7.74 26.61 -0.53
CA GLY A 229 -8.07 28.03 -0.68
C GLY A 229 -6.96 29.00 -0.24
N ARG A 230 -6.00 28.55 0.56
CA ARG A 230 -4.85 29.38 1.00
C ARG A 230 -3.67 29.27 0.05
N GLU A 231 -3.40 28.05 -0.44
CA GLU A 231 -2.23 27.76 -1.27
C GLU A 231 -2.43 28.09 -2.75
N GLU A 232 -3.68 28.12 -3.22
CA GLU A 232 -4.17 28.49 -4.57
C GLU A 232 -3.50 27.75 -5.76
N ASP A 233 -2.23 27.37 -5.67
CA ASP A 233 -1.43 26.73 -6.71
C ASP A 233 -1.25 25.21 -6.51
N VAL A 234 -2.20 24.56 -5.82
CA VAL A 234 -2.18 23.11 -5.59
C VAL A 234 -2.57 22.37 -6.85
N ALA A 235 -1.66 21.53 -7.35
CA ALA A 235 -1.88 20.65 -8.50
C ALA A 235 -2.76 19.44 -8.14
N ALA A 236 -2.52 18.84 -6.98
CA ALA A 236 -3.20 17.61 -6.58
C ALA A 236 -3.31 17.45 -5.06
N VAL A 237 -4.35 16.73 -4.65
CA VAL A 237 -4.48 16.11 -3.34
C VAL A 237 -4.25 14.61 -3.53
N VAL A 238 -3.25 14.06 -2.82
CA VAL A 238 -2.87 12.63 -2.90
C VAL A 238 -3.25 11.93 -1.60
N VAL A 239 -4.00 10.84 -1.69
CA VAL A 239 -4.55 10.12 -0.53
C VAL A 239 -4.46 8.62 -0.76
N GLU A 240 -4.03 7.85 0.25
CA GLU A 240 -4.35 6.42 0.30
C GLU A 240 -5.86 6.28 0.51
N THR A 241 -6.58 5.64 -0.41
CA THR A 241 -8.06 5.51 -0.31
C THR A 241 -8.48 4.91 1.02
N ILE A 242 -7.76 3.91 1.46
CA ILE A 242 -7.82 3.38 2.83
C ILE A 242 -6.37 3.17 3.23
N ARG A 243 -5.92 3.85 4.26
CA ARG A 243 -4.57 3.68 4.74
C ARG A 243 -4.38 2.24 5.21
N SER A 244 -3.46 1.53 4.58
CA SER A 244 -3.32 0.08 4.80
C SER A 244 -2.53 -0.27 6.06
N THR A 245 -1.59 0.58 6.49
CA THR A 245 -0.66 0.30 7.60
C THR A 245 -1.39 0.11 8.93
N ASP A 246 -2.39 0.95 9.23
CA ASP A 246 -3.18 0.90 10.45
C ASP A 246 -4.69 0.74 10.19
N VAL A 247 -5.06 0.50 8.95
CA VAL A 247 -6.44 0.26 8.50
C VAL A 247 -7.38 1.42 8.85
N GLN A 248 -7.06 2.62 8.34
CA GLN A 248 -7.95 3.77 8.46
C GLN A 248 -8.99 3.74 7.34
N VAL A 249 -10.24 3.47 7.71
CA VAL A 249 -11.39 3.47 6.79
C VAL A 249 -12.19 4.76 6.99
N PRO A 250 -12.00 5.78 6.14
CA PRO A 250 -12.73 7.04 6.25
C PRO A 250 -14.24 6.84 6.04
N PRO A 251 -15.09 7.68 6.61
CA PRO A 251 -16.52 7.68 6.29
C PRO A 251 -16.75 8.20 4.86
N ARG A 252 -17.84 7.79 4.24
CA ARG A 252 -18.21 8.22 2.88
C ARG A 252 -18.22 9.75 2.73
N ALA A 253 -18.74 10.47 3.72
CA ALA A 253 -18.77 11.93 3.74
C ALA A 253 -17.39 12.60 3.58
N TYR A 254 -16.31 11.94 4.01
CA TYR A 254 -14.95 12.44 3.82
C TYR A 254 -14.61 12.55 2.35
N TYR A 255 -14.85 11.50 1.56
CA TYR A 255 -14.53 11.49 0.14
C TYR A 255 -15.48 12.35 -0.68
N GLU A 256 -16.77 12.44 -0.30
CA GLU A 256 -17.72 13.35 -0.94
C GLU A 256 -17.27 14.82 -0.78
N LYS A 257 -16.87 15.22 0.43
CA LYS A 257 -16.34 16.57 0.69
C LYS A 257 -15.01 16.80 -0.02
N LEU A 258 -14.08 15.83 0.04
CA LEU A 258 -12.76 15.94 -0.56
C LEU A 258 -12.86 16.09 -2.08
N ARG A 259 -13.69 15.28 -2.75
CA ARG A 259 -13.94 15.36 -4.19
C ARG A 259 -14.51 16.75 -4.55
N ALA A 260 -15.54 17.19 -3.84
CA ALA A 260 -16.14 18.50 -4.05
C ALA A 260 -15.16 19.67 -3.82
N ALA A 261 -14.27 19.56 -2.82
CA ALA A 261 -13.22 20.56 -2.58
C ALA A 261 -12.22 20.62 -3.74
N CYS A 262 -11.74 19.46 -4.21
CA CYS A 262 -10.85 19.39 -5.36
C CYS A 262 -11.48 20.00 -6.59
N ASP A 263 -12.76 19.71 -6.88
CA ASP A 263 -13.49 20.26 -8.03
C ASP A 263 -13.61 21.80 -7.95
N ARG A 264 -13.97 22.34 -6.79
CA ARG A 264 -14.09 23.80 -6.59
C ARG A 264 -12.78 24.55 -6.78
N HIS A 265 -11.66 23.97 -6.36
CA HIS A 265 -10.35 24.62 -6.44
C HIS A 265 -9.55 24.21 -7.67
N GLY A 266 -10.06 23.32 -8.53
CA GLY A 266 -9.37 22.83 -9.72
C GLY A 266 -8.09 22.08 -9.40
N ALA A 267 -8.01 21.43 -8.23
CA ALA A 267 -6.96 20.48 -7.86
C ALA A 267 -7.36 19.07 -8.25
N LEU A 268 -6.41 18.24 -8.66
CA LEU A 268 -6.70 16.85 -9.03
C LEU A 268 -6.72 15.95 -7.79
N LEU A 269 -7.66 15.03 -7.72
CA LEU A 269 -7.70 14.00 -6.69
C LEU A 269 -6.99 12.74 -7.21
N ILE A 270 -5.88 12.37 -6.56
CA ILE A 270 -5.10 11.17 -6.85
C ILE A 270 -5.31 10.19 -5.71
N LEU A 271 -5.83 9.00 -6.02
CA LEU A 271 -6.01 7.93 -5.04
C LEU A 271 -4.93 6.87 -5.22
N ASP A 272 -4.20 6.62 -4.14
CA ASP A 272 -3.25 5.53 -4.03
C ASP A 272 -3.97 4.27 -3.55
N GLU A 273 -4.15 3.32 -4.45
CA GLU A 273 -4.74 2.01 -4.18
C GLU A 273 -3.74 0.86 -4.37
N ILE A 274 -2.45 1.18 -4.42
CA ILE A 274 -1.39 0.19 -4.62
C ILE A 274 -1.55 -1.03 -3.70
N PRO A 275 -1.82 -0.88 -2.37
CA PRO A 275 -1.95 -2.04 -1.49
C PRO A 275 -3.35 -2.67 -1.43
N ILE A 276 -4.39 -1.97 -1.86
CA ILE A 276 -5.77 -2.28 -1.47
C ILE A 276 -6.75 -2.56 -2.62
N ALA A 277 -6.40 -2.26 -3.86
CA ALA A 277 -7.20 -2.60 -5.03
C ALA A 277 -7.21 -4.11 -5.33
N LEU A 278 -7.82 -4.46 -6.45
CA LEU A 278 -7.84 -5.81 -7.01
C LEU A 278 -8.51 -6.84 -6.08
N GLY A 279 -9.66 -6.45 -5.52
CA GLY A 279 -10.50 -7.34 -4.73
C GLY A 279 -10.21 -7.36 -3.24
N ARG A 280 -9.12 -6.74 -2.73
CA ARG A 280 -8.77 -6.78 -1.29
C ARG A 280 -9.90 -6.30 -0.38
N THR A 281 -10.59 -5.23 -0.77
CA THR A 281 -11.67 -4.62 0.01
C THR A 281 -13.07 -5.17 -0.32
N GLY A 282 -13.17 -6.10 -1.28
CA GLY A 282 -14.45 -6.65 -1.76
C GLY A 282 -14.94 -6.02 -3.07
N THR A 283 -14.24 -5.01 -3.59
CA THR A 283 -14.47 -4.36 -4.89
C THR A 283 -13.19 -4.37 -5.70
N MET A 284 -13.26 -4.11 -7.02
CA MET A 284 -12.06 -4.03 -7.87
C MET A 284 -11.19 -2.85 -7.45
N PHE A 285 -11.80 -1.67 -7.22
CA PHE A 285 -11.17 -0.48 -6.69
C PHE A 285 -11.79 -0.13 -5.34
N ALA A 286 -10.99 0.26 -4.35
CA ALA A 286 -11.51 0.58 -3.02
C ALA A 286 -12.37 1.86 -3.03
N PHE A 287 -12.12 2.83 -3.92
CA PHE A 287 -12.91 4.05 -4.00
C PHE A 287 -14.37 3.81 -4.42
N GLU A 288 -14.70 2.64 -4.99
CA GLU A 288 -16.09 2.28 -5.30
C GLU A 288 -17.00 2.28 -4.05
N HIS A 289 -16.45 1.96 -2.87
CA HIS A 289 -17.20 2.01 -1.60
C HIS A 289 -17.70 3.42 -1.27
N TYR A 290 -17.05 4.44 -1.80
CA TYR A 290 -17.35 5.85 -1.50
C TYR A 290 -18.24 6.52 -2.56
N GLY A 291 -18.44 5.87 -3.71
CA GLY A 291 -19.27 6.39 -4.81
C GLY A 291 -18.71 7.66 -5.46
N ILE A 292 -17.41 7.85 -5.41
CA ILE A 292 -16.70 8.95 -6.08
C ILE A 292 -15.83 8.39 -7.21
N VAL A 293 -15.44 9.25 -8.15
CA VAL A 293 -14.43 8.94 -9.18
C VAL A 293 -13.27 9.92 -9.01
N PRO A 294 -12.03 9.43 -8.79
CA PRO A 294 -10.84 10.29 -8.74
C PRO A 294 -10.47 10.79 -10.14
N ASP A 295 -9.55 11.76 -10.20
CA ASP A 295 -8.95 12.17 -11.47
C ASP A 295 -7.87 11.17 -11.91
N MET A 296 -7.19 10.57 -10.94
CA MET A 296 -6.20 9.51 -11.16
C MET A 296 -6.27 8.47 -10.02
N VAL A 297 -6.03 7.21 -10.37
CA VAL A 297 -5.84 6.12 -9.41
C VAL A 297 -4.58 5.35 -9.74
N VAL A 298 -3.82 4.99 -8.71
CA VAL A 298 -2.57 4.23 -8.84
C VAL A 298 -2.76 2.82 -8.29
N LEU A 299 -2.43 1.82 -9.12
CA LEU A 299 -2.44 0.40 -8.78
C LEU A 299 -1.01 -0.15 -8.75
N GLY A 300 -0.79 -1.22 -7.99
CA GLY A 300 0.52 -1.87 -7.95
C GLY A 300 0.45 -3.19 -7.20
N LYS A 301 1.55 -3.57 -6.57
CA LYS A 301 1.67 -4.77 -5.70
C LYS A 301 0.99 -6.02 -6.30
N GLY A 302 -0.28 -6.26 -5.95
CA GLY A 302 -1.05 -7.40 -6.42
C GLY A 302 -1.34 -7.44 -7.92
N LEU A 303 -1.13 -6.34 -8.65
CA LEU A 303 -1.40 -6.28 -10.10
C LEU A 303 -0.63 -7.37 -10.87
N GLY A 304 0.63 -7.62 -10.52
CA GLY A 304 1.44 -8.68 -11.10
C GLY A 304 1.26 -10.07 -10.46
N GLY A 305 0.18 -10.27 -9.69
CA GLY A 305 -0.20 -11.57 -9.09
C GLY A 305 0.79 -12.10 -8.05
N GLY A 306 1.59 -11.22 -7.42
CA GLY A 306 2.67 -11.60 -6.51
C GLY A 306 3.86 -12.32 -7.19
N VAL A 307 3.88 -12.38 -8.53
CA VAL A 307 4.90 -13.07 -9.34
C VAL A 307 5.80 -12.08 -10.06
N PHE A 308 5.25 -10.98 -10.56
CA PHE A 308 6.00 -9.97 -11.30
C PHE A 308 5.71 -8.56 -10.80
N PRO A 309 6.75 -7.73 -10.50
CA PRO A 309 6.54 -6.36 -10.07
C PRO A 309 5.95 -5.51 -11.20
N MET A 310 4.81 -4.88 -10.94
CA MET A 310 4.10 -4.05 -11.90
C MET A 310 3.18 -3.05 -11.19
N ALA A 311 3.01 -1.89 -11.81
CA ALA A 311 2.08 -0.86 -11.40
C ALA A 311 1.39 -0.20 -12.61
N ALA A 312 0.29 0.48 -12.36
CA ALA A 312 -0.44 1.25 -13.35
C ALA A 312 -0.94 2.56 -12.74
N LEU A 313 -0.80 3.64 -13.49
CA LEU A 313 -1.50 4.90 -13.29
C LEU A 313 -2.69 4.93 -14.26
N ILE A 314 -3.92 5.03 -13.76
CA ILE A 314 -5.13 5.21 -14.57
C ILE A 314 -5.62 6.64 -14.36
N ALA A 315 -5.95 7.34 -15.43
CA ALA A 315 -6.34 8.74 -15.43
C ALA A 315 -7.59 8.98 -16.28
N ARG A 316 -8.28 10.10 -16.04
CA ARG A 316 -9.37 10.59 -16.88
C ARG A 316 -8.86 10.96 -18.28
N GLU A 317 -9.71 10.87 -19.29
CA GLU A 317 -9.35 11.18 -20.67
C GLU A 317 -8.82 12.62 -20.85
N GLY A 318 -9.42 13.58 -20.17
CA GLY A 318 -8.98 14.98 -20.21
C GLY A 318 -7.57 15.26 -19.67
N LEU A 319 -6.94 14.27 -19.03
CA LEU A 319 -5.57 14.36 -18.55
C LEU A 319 -4.52 13.81 -19.55
N ASP A 320 -4.92 13.42 -20.77
CA ASP A 320 -3.98 12.98 -21.81
C ASP A 320 -3.29 14.20 -22.47
N VAL A 321 -2.49 14.92 -21.71
CA VAL A 321 -1.87 16.21 -22.07
C VAL A 321 -0.33 16.15 -22.19
N ALA A 322 0.25 14.98 -22.08
CA ALA A 322 1.72 14.82 -21.99
C ALA A 322 2.37 14.31 -23.28
N ALA A 323 1.74 14.48 -24.45
CA ALA A 323 2.22 13.92 -25.71
C ALA A 323 3.66 14.37 -26.11
N ASP A 324 4.08 15.54 -25.67
CA ASP A 324 5.41 16.12 -25.91
C ASP A 324 6.33 16.10 -24.67
N ARG A 325 5.97 15.38 -23.63
CA ARG A 325 6.69 15.29 -22.35
C ARG A 325 6.90 13.83 -21.94
N ALA A 326 7.91 13.61 -21.11
CA ALA A 326 8.20 12.28 -20.53
C ALA A 326 7.71 12.23 -19.07
N LEU A 327 6.55 11.61 -18.85
CA LEU A 327 6.06 11.31 -17.49
C LEU A 327 6.82 10.16 -16.86
N GLY A 328 7.05 9.08 -17.62
CA GLY A 328 7.92 7.95 -17.31
C GLY A 328 8.87 7.67 -18.45
N HIS A 329 9.94 6.94 -18.18
CA HIS A 329 10.87 6.47 -19.18
C HIS A 329 11.52 5.19 -18.68
N TYR A 330 10.70 4.24 -18.26
CA TYR A 330 11.15 3.01 -17.64
C TYR A 330 11.30 1.92 -18.69
N THR A 331 12.44 1.21 -18.66
CA THR A 331 12.78 0.18 -19.65
C THR A 331 11.69 -0.90 -19.75
N HIS A 332 11.10 -1.27 -18.61
CA HIS A 332 10.10 -2.32 -18.50
C HIS A 332 8.65 -1.82 -18.33
N GLU A 333 8.34 -0.58 -18.73
CA GLU A 333 6.99 0.00 -18.54
C GLU A 333 5.87 -0.78 -19.25
N LYS A 334 6.14 -1.44 -20.38
CA LYS A 334 5.21 -2.34 -21.09
C LYS A 334 5.71 -3.79 -21.08
N SER A 335 6.20 -4.25 -19.92
CA SER A 335 6.69 -5.61 -19.76
C SER A 335 5.64 -6.64 -20.20
N SER A 336 5.97 -7.45 -21.20
CA SER A 336 5.14 -8.58 -21.63
C SER A 336 4.89 -9.57 -20.49
N LEU A 337 5.92 -9.84 -19.67
CA LEU A 337 5.83 -10.74 -18.51
C LEU A 337 4.91 -10.17 -17.44
N GLY A 338 5.08 -8.89 -17.09
CA GLY A 338 4.22 -8.21 -16.13
C GLY A 338 2.77 -8.13 -16.60
N CYS A 339 2.55 -7.79 -17.87
CA CYS A 339 1.22 -7.73 -18.45
C CYS A 339 0.56 -9.13 -18.53
N ALA A 340 1.29 -10.19 -18.87
CA ALA A 340 0.79 -11.55 -18.86
C ALA A 340 0.40 -12.01 -17.44
N ALA A 341 1.25 -11.69 -16.44
CA ALA A 341 0.94 -11.96 -15.04
C ALA A 341 -0.34 -11.23 -14.59
N ALA A 342 -0.46 -9.95 -14.93
CA ALA A 342 -1.61 -9.14 -14.56
C ALA A 342 -2.91 -9.60 -15.24
N LEU A 343 -2.86 -9.97 -16.50
CA LEU A 343 -4.01 -10.54 -17.23
C LEU A 343 -4.51 -11.81 -16.55
N ALA A 344 -3.60 -12.74 -16.25
CA ALA A 344 -3.96 -13.98 -15.55
C ALA A 344 -4.47 -13.69 -14.13
N THR A 345 -3.95 -12.67 -13.45
CA THR A 345 -4.44 -12.22 -12.15
C THR A 345 -5.88 -11.73 -12.22
N LEU A 346 -6.22 -10.90 -13.22
CA LEU A 346 -7.60 -10.46 -13.44
C LEU A 346 -8.53 -11.63 -13.76
N ASP A 347 -8.08 -12.61 -14.57
CA ASP A 347 -8.86 -13.81 -14.86
C ASP A 347 -9.16 -14.62 -13.59
N VAL A 348 -8.18 -14.78 -12.71
CA VAL A 348 -8.38 -15.50 -11.43
C VAL A 348 -9.35 -14.75 -10.52
N ILE A 349 -9.21 -13.41 -10.42
CA ILE A 349 -10.12 -12.59 -9.61
C ILE A 349 -11.57 -12.76 -10.08
N ASP A 350 -11.80 -12.70 -11.38
CA ASP A 350 -13.13 -12.80 -11.98
C ASP A 350 -13.69 -14.25 -11.83
N ASP A 351 -12.97 -15.24 -12.29
CA ASP A 351 -13.43 -16.64 -12.36
C ASP A 351 -13.67 -17.26 -10.97
N GLU A 352 -12.83 -16.90 -9.99
CA GLU A 352 -12.95 -17.38 -8.62
C GLU A 352 -13.80 -16.43 -7.75
N ARG A 353 -14.35 -15.35 -8.32
CA ARG A 353 -15.20 -14.36 -7.66
C ARG A 353 -14.55 -13.81 -6.38
N LEU A 354 -13.26 -13.43 -6.48
CA LEU A 354 -12.47 -13.11 -5.30
C LEU A 354 -12.93 -11.83 -4.60
N CYS A 355 -13.52 -10.86 -5.31
CA CYS A 355 -14.11 -9.66 -4.69
C CYS A 355 -15.22 -10.05 -3.71
N GLU A 356 -16.18 -10.84 -4.16
CA GLU A 356 -17.31 -11.30 -3.32
C GLU A 356 -16.85 -12.23 -2.20
N ARG A 357 -15.84 -13.05 -2.48
CA ARG A 357 -15.22 -13.91 -1.47
C ARG A 357 -14.55 -13.06 -0.37
N ALA A 358 -13.81 -12.02 -0.74
CA ALA A 358 -13.15 -11.11 0.19
C ALA A 358 -14.18 -10.39 1.07
N GLN A 359 -15.27 -9.89 0.49
CA GLN A 359 -16.37 -9.28 1.23
C GLN A 359 -16.95 -10.23 2.27
N ARG A 360 -17.41 -11.41 1.83
CA ARG A 360 -18.04 -12.41 2.70
C ARG A 360 -17.12 -12.88 3.83
N LEU A 361 -15.85 -13.18 3.51
CA LEU A 361 -14.89 -13.63 4.52
C LEU A 361 -14.51 -12.49 5.46
N GLY A 362 -14.40 -11.26 4.96
CA GLY A 362 -14.15 -10.07 5.77
C GLY A 362 -15.26 -9.81 6.79
N GLU A 363 -16.51 -9.86 6.36
CA GLU A 363 -17.67 -9.74 7.27
C GLU A 363 -17.65 -10.80 8.38
N ARG A 364 -17.35 -12.06 8.01
CA ARG A 364 -17.22 -13.16 8.98
C ARG A 364 -16.06 -12.94 9.95
N ALA A 365 -14.91 -12.47 9.46
CA ALA A 365 -13.75 -12.19 10.29
C ALA A 365 -14.01 -11.02 11.25
N LEU A 366 -14.57 -9.92 10.75
CA LEU A 366 -14.97 -8.77 11.58
C LEU A 366 -15.96 -9.16 12.67
N ALA A 367 -16.96 -10.00 12.37
CA ALA A 367 -17.91 -10.47 13.37
C ALA A 367 -17.19 -11.23 14.51
N ARG A 368 -16.24 -12.12 14.18
CA ARG A 368 -15.46 -12.85 15.17
C ARG A 368 -14.51 -11.95 15.98
N LEU A 369 -13.86 -11.02 15.31
CA LEU A 369 -12.96 -10.07 15.98
C LEU A 369 -13.74 -9.13 16.93
N ARG A 370 -14.93 -8.67 16.53
CA ARG A 370 -15.83 -7.89 17.40
C ARG A 370 -16.34 -8.71 18.59
N ASP A 371 -16.54 -10.01 18.43
CA ASP A 371 -16.83 -10.89 19.57
C ASP A 371 -15.65 -10.97 20.54
N MET A 372 -14.42 -11.10 20.02
CA MET A 372 -13.21 -11.02 20.85
C MET A 372 -13.10 -9.67 21.57
N GLN A 373 -13.36 -8.56 20.90
CA GLN A 373 -13.37 -7.22 21.49
C GLN A 373 -14.31 -7.13 22.70
N ARG A 374 -15.51 -7.70 22.61
CA ARG A 374 -16.46 -7.72 23.73
C ARG A 374 -15.96 -8.51 24.94
N ARG A 375 -15.14 -9.53 24.71
CA ARG A 375 -14.66 -10.44 25.77
C ARG A 375 -13.28 -10.08 26.34
N LEU A 376 -12.48 -9.40 25.55
CA LEU A 376 -11.07 -9.14 25.86
C LEU A 376 -10.82 -7.62 25.95
N PRO A 377 -10.71 -7.06 27.16
CA PRO A 377 -10.51 -5.62 27.38
C PRO A 377 -9.24 -5.05 26.73
N VAL A 378 -8.26 -5.90 26.41
CA VAL A 378 -7.05 -5.52 25.67
C VAL A 378 -7.34 -5.17 24.20
N VAL A 379 -8.43 -5.66 23.62
CA VAL A 379 -8.85 -5.34 22.24
C VAL A 379 -9.71 -4.08 22.28
N ALA A 380 -9.10 -2.95 21.95
CA ALA A 380 -9.76 -1.64 22.01
C ALA A 380 -10.65 -1.35 20.81
N ASP A 381 -10.17 -1.70 19.62
CA ASP A 381 -10.88 -1.44 18.37
C ASP A 381 -10.70 -2.58 17.36
N VAL A 382 -11.75 -2.80 16.58
CA VAL A 382 -11.77 -3.76 15.47
C VAL A 382 -12.42 -3.09 14.27
N ARG A 383 -11.67 -2.96 13.19
CA ARG A 383 -12.06 -2.25 11.97
C ARG A 383 -11.60 -2.95 10.71
N GLY A 384 -12.14 -2.52 9.58
CA GLY A 384 -11.72 -3.02 8.27
C GLY A 384 -12.85 -3.11 7.27
N ILE A 385 -12.47 -3.53 6.06
CA ILE A 385 -13.37 -3.75 4.94
C ILE A 385 -12.80 -4.86 4.05
N GLY A 386 -13.62 -5.79 3.62
CA GLY A 386 -13.15 -6.99 2.94
C GLY A 386 -12.10 -7.73 3.79
N LEU A 387 -10.99 -8.09 3.18
CA LEU A 387 -9.85 -8.75 3.86
C LEU A 387 -8.74 -7.77 4.29
N LEU A 388 -9.05 -6.51 4.42
CA LEU A 388 -8.19 -5.51 5.06
C LEU A 388 -8.73 -5.25 6.47
N LEU A 389 -8.07 -5.81 7.50
CA LEU A 389 -8.56 -5.86 8.87
C LEU A 389 -7.53 -5.28 9.83
N GLY A 390 -7.98 -4.49 10.80
CA GLY A 390 -7.17 -3.92 11.86
C GLY A 390 -7.73 -4.26 13.24
N VAL A 391 -6.83 -4.60 14.16
CA VAL A 391 -7.14 -4.83 15.58
C VAL A 391 -6.20 -3.96 16.41
N GLU A 392 -6.76 -3.08 17.22
CA GLU A 392 -6.00 -2.23 18.11
C GLU A 392 -5.93 -2.82 19.51
N LEU A 393 -4.72 -2.94 20.02
CA LEU A 393 -4.46 -3.47 21.37
C LEU A 393 -4.01 -2.35 22.30
N VAL A 394 -4.62 -2.30 23.49
CA VAL A 394 -4.32 -1.29 24.50
C VAL A 394 -4.15 -1.96 25.87
N ASP A 395 -3.42 -1.28 26.75
CA ASP A 395 -3.46 -1.60 28.17
C ASP A 395 -4.86 -1.34 28.73
N PRO A 396 -5.53 -2.33 29.32
CA PRO A 396 -6.91 -2.17 29.77
C PRO A 396 -7.12 -1.11 30.85
N ALA A 397 -6.09 -0.83 31.67
CA ALA A 397 -6.18 0.13 32.78
C ALA A 397 -5.90 1.57 32.34
N THR A 398 -4.88 1.76 31.49
CA THR A 398 -4.41 3.09 31.08
C THR A 398 -4.94 3.53 29.71
N ARG A 399 -5.43 2.59 28.92
CA ARG A 399 -5.84 2.77 27.51
C ARG A 399 -4.69 3.20 26.59
N ALA A 400 -3.45 3.15 27.05
CA ALA A 400 -2.28 3.37 26.23
C ALA A 400 -2.07 2.22 25.21
N PRO A 401 -1.48 2.45 24.03
CA PRO A 401 -1.15 1.40 23.07
C PRO A 401 -0.30 0.29 23.70
N ALA A 402 -0.76 -0.96 23.60
CA ALA A 402 -0.08 -2.14 24.18
C ALA A 402 0.86 -2.78 23.15
N ARG A 403 1.95 -2.10 22.81
CA ARG A 403 2.93 -2.55 21.79
C ARG A 403 3.56 -3.89 22.14
N ASP A 404 3.92 -4.11 23.39
CA ASP A 404 4.48 -5.37 23.90
C ASP A 404 3.53 -6.56 23.76
N VAL A 405 2.22 -6.32 23.92
CA VAL A 405 1.18 -7.33 23.69
C VAL A 405 1.05 -7.63 22.20
N ALA A 406 1.07 -6.61 21.35
CA ALA A 406 1.00 -6.78 19.89
C ALA A 406 2.22 -7.58 19.38
N GLU A 407 3.40 -7.24 19.84
CA GLU A 407 4.63 -7.97 19.53
C GLU A 407 4.59 -9.43 20.04
N ARG A 408 4.07 -9.65 21.23
CA ARG A 408 3.86 -11.00 21.77
C ARG A 408 2.92 -11.82 20.88
N VAL A 409 1.79 -11.24 20.45
CA VAL A 409 0.84 -11.90 19.55
C VAL A 409 1.54 -12.28 18.24
N LEU A 410 2.35 -11.39 17.67
CA LEU A 410 3.12 -11.65 16.45
C LEU A 410 4.01 -12.88 16.60
N TYR A 411 4.84 -12.94 17.62
CA TYR A 411 5.78 -14.06 17.79
C TYR A 411 5.10 -15.37 18.24
N GLU A 412 4.01 -15.31 18.98
CA GLU A 412 3.18 -16.48 19.28
C GLU A 412 2.53 -17.06 18.00
N CYS A 413 2.04 -16.20 17.10
CA CYS A 413 1.51 -16.63 15.81
C CYS A 413 2.59 -17.21 14.90
N LEU A 414 3.83 -16.73 14.98
CA LEU A 414 4.96 -17.28 14.22
C LEU A 414 5.47 -18.59 14.79
N ALA A 415 5.20 -18.89 16.05
CA ALA A 415 5.63 -20.12 16.72
C ALA A 415 4.65 -21.30 16.50
N ASN A 416 3.37 -21.02 16.16
CA ASN A 416 2.28 -21.97 16.04
C ASN A 416 1.71 -22.01 14.61
#